data_2006d65e57a3ba40c09ceff61e93723f
#
_entry.id   2006d65e57a3ba40c09ceff61e93723f
#
_cell.length_a   1.000
_cell.length_b   1.000
_cell.length_c   1.000
_cell.angle_alpha   90.00
_cell.angle_beta   90.00
_cell.angle_gamma   90.00
#
_symmetry.space_group_name_H-M   'P 1'
#
loop_
_entity.id
_entity.type
_entity.pdbx_description
1 polymer ?
#
loop_
_entity_poly.entity_id
_entity_poly.type
_entity_poly.pdbx_seq_one_letter_code
_entity_poly.pdbx_strand_id
1 'polypeptide(L)'
;MPNEFNIQWNIGNTCNLDCGYCPSVLKDGQAQFPTIQQFNAAIENIQSQTVEFDYVNIELTGGEPTLSEAVRRRLVEPIDKLKFRFHSNGTADINWWKQALPNFDEITLSLHPHVDFEHITSVMSVLHTQCKLKVLLVMPTETFEIQQFKYNVLKDRFDVTPQMLYSNFTKGNNTYINYTDAQWTWYFSETGVNPNNSFDISNTIEFKRLNKENIYKGNLCWAGHSQIIIDSYGWAFRGWCKANTALGNVYDKTLLLDRKPRVCPKLICTNGFDLSAKKSQGSWGFS
;
A
#
# COMPACT_ATOMS: atom_id res chain seq x y z
N MET A 1 2.77 -0.17 -24.18
CA MET A 1 2.50 -0.55 -22.78
C MET A 1 1.03 -0.27 -22.54
N PRO A 2 0.28 -1.11 -21.83
CA PRO A 2 -1.11 -0.87 -21.53
C PRO A 2 -1.27 0.49 -20.81
N ASN A 3 -2.39 1.16 -21.06
CA ASN A 3 -2.72 2.42 -20.41
C ASN A 3 -3.39 2.09 -19.07
N GLU A 4 -2.68 2.30 -17.95
CA GLU A 4 -3.10 1.87 -16.61
C GLU A 4 -3.47 3.06 -15.74
N PHE A 5 -4.51 2.89 -14.93
CA PHE A 5 -4.89 3.82 -13.87
C PHE A 5 -4.62 3.18 -12.49
N ASN A 6 -3.99 3.90 -11.59
CA ASN A 6 -3.61 3.37 -10.29
C ASN A 6 -4.37 4.05 -9.15
N ILE A 7 -4.89 3.26 -8.24
CA ILE A 7 -5.62 3.73 -7.05
C ILE A 7 -4.99 3.12 -5.81
N GLN A 8 -4.65 3.94 -4.83
CA GLN A 8 -4.38 3.46 -3.47
C GLN A 8 -5.56 3.84 -2.58
N TRP A 9 -6.25 2.83 -2.05
CA TRP A 9 -7.47 3.01 -1.26
C TRP A 9 -7.29 2.50 0.16
N ASN A 10 -7.29 3.44 1.10
CA ASN A 10 -7.43 3.11 2.52
C ASN A 10 -8.91 2.88 2.82
N ILE A 11 -9.30 1.62 3.02
CA ILE A 11 -10.72 1.24 3.09
C ILE A 11 -11.32 1.35 4.49
N GLY A 12 -10.50 1.58 5.51
CA GLY A 12 -10.90 1.69 6.92
C GLY A 12 -9.72 1.46 7.85
N ASN A 13 -9.94 1.61 9.14
CA ASN A 13 -8.87 1.45 10.14
C ASN A 13 -9.22 0.48 11.28
N THR A 14 -10.14 -0.45 11.05
CA THR A 14 -10.38 -1.58 11.96
C THR A 14 -9.42 -2.71 11.65
N CYS A 15 -8.77 -3.25 12.69
CA CYS A 15 -7.86 -4.40 12.57
C CYS A 15 -8.15 -5.40 13.69
N ASN A 16 -7.99 -6.69 13.41
CA ASN A 16 -8.12 -7.77 14.39
C ASN A 16 -6.82 -8.08 15.15
N LEU A 17 -5.72 -7.40 14.79
CA LEU A 17 -4.46 -7.48 15.51
C LEU A 17 -4.20 -6.20 16.29
N ASP A 18 -3.76 -6.35 17.55
CA ASP A 18 -3.37 -5.22 18.41
C ASP A 18 -1.85 -5.12 18.52
N CYS A 19 -1.19 -4.89 17.38
CA CYS A 19 0.26 -4.75 17.34
C CYS A 19 0.70 -3.44 18.01
N GLY A 20 1.55 -3.53 19.05
CA GLY A 20 2.02 -2.36 19.80
C GLY A 20 2.83 -1.35 18.96
N TYR A 21 3.45 -1.79 17.86
CA TYR A 21 4.20 -0.95 16.93
C TYR A 21 3.34 -0.30 15.84
N CYS A 22 2.08 -0.73 15.67
CA CYS A 22 1.18 -0.11 14.72
C CYS A 22 0.61 1.20 15.31
N PRO A 23 0.67 2.32 14.57
CA PRO A 23 0.08 3.57 15.03
C PRO A 23 -1.41 3.41 15.34
N SER A 24 -1.85 3.91 16.49
CA SER A 24 -3.25 3.78 16.92
C SER A 24 -4.24 4.28 15.87
N VAL A 25 -3.93 5.38 15.21
CA VAL A 25 -4.76 5.99 14.14
C VAL A 25 -5.01 5.05 12.95
N LEU A 26 -4.21 4.00 12.78
CA LEU A 26 -4.39 3.00 11.72
C LEU A 26 -5.19 1.77 12.16
N LYS A 27 -5.56 1.68 13.44
CA LYS A 27 -6.27 0.53 14.02
C LYS A 27 -7.33 0.90 15.09
N ASP A 28 -7.67 2.21 15.24
CA ASP A 28 -8.58 2.69 16.27
C ASP A 28 -10.07 2.45 15.95
N GLY A 29 -10.39 1.95 14.77
CA GLY A 29 -11.75 1.63 14.35
C GLY A 29 -12.64 2.86 14.11
N GLN A 30 -12.10 4.08 14.16
CA GLN A 30 -12.91 5.29 13.96
C GLN A 30 -13.38 5.44 12.51
N ALA A 31 -12.54 5.06 11.56
CA ALA A 31 -12.92 5.02 10.15
C ALA A 31 -13.52 3.64 9.84
N GLN A 32 -14.83 3.59 9.78
CA GLN A 32 -15.59 2.37 9.50
C GLN A 32 -15.37 1.89 8.05
N PHE A 33 -15.44 0.58 7.83
CA PHE A 33 -15.47 0.02 6.49
C PHE A 33 -16.74 0.47 5.74
N PRO A 34 -16.67 0.61 4.40
CA PRO A 34 -17.85 0.90 3.61
C PRO A 34 -18.88 -0.22 3.73
N THR A 35 -20.13 0.13 3.67
CA THR A 35 -21.22 -0.84 3.44
C THR A 35 -21.06 -1.47 2.04
N ILE A 36 -21.74 -2.60 1.79
CA ILE A 36 -21.69 -3.23 0.47
C ILE A 36 -22.25 -2.32 -0.62
N GLN A 37 -23.25 -1.50 -0.31
CA GLN A 37 -23.82 -0.51 -1.22
C GLN A 37 -22.82 0.58 -1.56
N GLN A 38 -22.11 1.11 -0.55
CA GLN A 38 -21.05 2.11 -0.75
C GLN A 38 -19.89 1.55 -1.57
N PHE A 39 -19.46 0.32 -1.27
CA PHE A 39 -18.36 -0.31 -2.01
C PHE A 39 -18.73 -0.54 -3.48
N ASN A 40 -19.94 -1.04 -3.76
CA ASN A 40 -20.44 -1.22 -5.11
C ASN A 40 -20.55 0.12 -5.85
N ALA A 41 -21.10 1.15 -5.20
CA ALA A 41 -21.18 2.49 -5.77
C ALA A 41 -19.79 3.05 -6.11
N ALA A 42 -18.78 2.80 -5.26
CA ALA A 42 -17.41 3.20 -5.52
C ALA A 42 -16.83 2.48 -6.74
N ILE A 43 -17.02 1.15 -6.85
CA ILE A 43 -16.58 0.37 -8.02
C ILE A 43 -17.20 0.91 -9.30
N GLU A 44 -18.52 1.10 -9.34
CA GLU A 44 -19.22 1.64 -10.50
C GLU A 44 -18.72 3.05 -10.87
N ASN A 45 -18.50 3.90 -9.85
CA ASN A 45 -18.02 5.26 -10.06
C ASN A 45 -16.58 5.26 -10.62
N ILE A 46 -15.69 4.45 -10.07
CA ILE A 46 -14.31 4.26 -10.58
C ILE A 46 -14.37 3.78 -12.04
N GLN A 47 -15.12 2.73 -12.34
CA GLN A 47 -15.24 2.18 -13.69
C GLN A 47 -15.74 3.23 -14.68
N SER A 48 -16.73 4.05 -14.30
CA SER A 48 -17.29 5.11 -15.14
C SER A 48 -16.30 6.23 -15.46
N GLN A 49 -15.38 6.54 -14.55
CA GLN A 49 -14.38 7.59 -14.70
C GLN A 49 -13.09 7.12 -15.38
N THR A 50 -12.88 5.81 -15.50
CA THR A 50 -11.64 5.20 -16.01
C THR A 50 -11.85 4.41 -17.30
N VAL A 51 -12.88 4.72 -18.08
CA VAL A 51 -13.26 4.00 -19.31
C VAL A 51 -12.16 3.99 -20.38
N GLU A 52 -11.31 5.05 -20.41
CA GLU A 52 -10.21 5.20 -21.36
C GLU A 52 -8.97 4.35 -21.00
N PHE A 53 -8.93 3.73 -19.82
CA PHE A 53 -7.81 2.90 -19.38
C PHE A 53 -8.08 1.43 -19.69
N ASP A 54 -7.02 0.70 -20.04
CA ASP A 54 -7.09 -0.75 -20.29
C ASP A 54 -7.33 -1.51 -18.99
N TYR A 55 -6.66 -1.08 -17.92
CA TYR A 55 -6.74 -1.66 -16.57
C TYR A 55 -6.75 -0.59 -15.50
N VAL A 56 -7.42 -0.90 -14.40
CA VAL A 56 -7.40 -0.11 -13.17
C VAL A 56 -6.82 -0.97 -12.05
N ASN A 57 -5.67 -0.60 -11.54
CA ASN A 57 -5.03 -1.26 -10.40
C ASN A 57 -5.49 -0.59 -9.12
N ILE A 58 -6.14 -1.33 -8.24
CA ILE A 58 -6.63 -0.85 -6.94
C ILE A 58 -5.83 -1.53 -5.83
N GLU A 59 -4.99 -0.76 -5.15
CA GLU A 59 -4.27 -1.21 -3.96
C GLU A 59 -5.15 -0.96 -2.74
N LEU A 60 -5.75 -2.04 -2.20
CA LEU A 60 -6.55 -1.98 -0.97
C LEU A 60 -5.65 -2.12 0.26
N THR A 61 -5.75 -1.14 1.15
CA THR A 61 -5.00 -1.07 2.41
C THR A 61 -5.89 -0.52 3.52
N GLY A 62 -5.36 -0.44 4.74
CA GLY A 62 -6.08 0.11 5.88
C GLY A 62 -5.68 -0.59 7.17
N GLY A 63 -6.64 -0.85 8.06
CA GLY A 63 -6.46 -1.76 9.19
C GLY A 63 -6.25 -3.19 8.67
N GLU A 64 -7.30 -4.01 8.70
CA GLU A 64 -7.30 -5.32 8.01
C GLU A 64 -8.48 -5.37 7.05
N PRO A 65 -8.25 -5.20 5.74
CA PRO A 65 -9.32 -5.12 4.74
C PRO A 65 -10.21 -6.38 4.66
N THR A 66 -9.70 -7.54 5.04
CA THR A 66 -10.48 -8.80 5.05
C THR A 66 -11.56 -8.84 6.13
N LEU A 67 -11.58 -7.90 7.07
CA LEU A 67 -12.66 -7.73 8.03
C LEU A 67 -13.88 -7.02 7.42
N SER A 68 -13.71 -6.32 6.31
CA SER A 68 -14.79 -5.66 5.60
C SER A 68 -15.73 -6.69 4.95
N GLU A 69 -16.98 -6.73 5.36
CA GLU A 69 -18.01 -7.57 4.73
C GLU A 69 -18.18 -7.23 3.26
N ALA A 70 -18.13 -5.95 2.89
CA ALA A 70 -18.24 -5.48 1.53
C ALA A 70 -17.10 -6.02 0.64
N VAL A 71 -15.85 -5.94 1.13
CA VAL A 71 -14.68 -6.51 0.45
C VAL A 71 -14.83 -8.02 0.31
N ARG A 72 -15.15 -8.71 1.40
CA ARG A 72 -15.26 -10.18 1.40
C ARG A 72 -16.31 -10.69 0.43
N ARG A 73 -17.46 -10.04 0.35
CA ARG A 73 -18.54 -10.44 -0.55
C ARG A 73 -18.23 -10.09 -2.01
N ARG A 74 -17.68 -8.90 -2.23
CA ARG A 74 -17.50 -8.42 -3.62
C ARG A 74 -16.31 -9.05 -4.34
N LEU A 75 -15.23 -9.32 -3.61
CA LEU A 75 -14.00 -9.85 -4.24
C LEU A 75 -14.03 -11.37 -4.53
N VAL A 76 -15.10 -12.08 -4.18
CA VAL A 76 -15.28 -13.49 -4.62
C VAL A 76 -15.90 -13.59 -6.01
N GLU A 77 -16.39 -12.46 -6.57
CA GLU A 77 -16.91 -12.39 -7.93
C GLU A 77 -15.96 -11.59 -8.82
N PRO A 78 -15.70 -12.01 -10.05
CA PRO A 78 -14.84 -11.27 -10.99
C PRO A 78 -15.35 -9.84 -11.20
N ILE A 79 -14.43 -8.90 -11.30
CA ILE A 79 -14.73 -7.48 -11.56
C ILE A 79 -13.97 -7.07 -12.82
N ASP A 80 -14.71 -6.83 -13.90
CA ASP A 80 -14.12 -6.50 -15.19
C ASP A 80 -13.21 -5.26 -15.12
N LYS A 81 -12.06 -5.34 -15.80
CA LYS A 81 -11.00 -4.32 -15.89
C LYS A 81 -10.35 -3.92 -14.56
N LEU A 82 -10.79 -4.40 -13.42
CA LEU A 82 -10.19 -4.08 -12.13
C LEU A 82 -9.24 -5.18 -11.69
N LYS A 83 -8.04 -4.80 -11.28
CA LYS A 83 -7.02 -5.65 -10.68
C LYS A 83 -6.75 -5.16 -9.27
N PHE A 84 -6.82 -6.07 -8.31
CA PHE A 84 -6.58 -5.70 -6.93
C PHE A 84 -5.17 -6.10 -6.50
N ARG A 85 -4.49 -5.14 -5.88
CA ARG A 85 -3.32 -5.36 -5.02
C ARG A 85 -3.80 -5.25 -3.59
N PHE A 86 -3.40 -6.16 -2.75
CA PHE A 86 -4.01 -6.31 -1.45
C PHE A 86 -2.96 -6.36 -0.35
N HIS A 87 -3.11 -5.51 0.66
CA HIS A 87 -2.28 -5.59 1.86
C HIS A 87 -3.11 -6.20 2.99
N SER A 88 -2.63 -7.29 3.57
CA SER A 88 -3.36 -8.02 4.62
C SER A 88 -2.40 -8.66 5.63
N ASN A 89 -2.90 -8.91 6.82
CA ASN A 89 -2.22 -9.74 7.82
C ASN A 89 -2.45 -11.25 7.59
N GLY A 90 -3.22 -11.63 6.58
CA GLY A 90 -3.44 -13.01 6.16
C GLY A 90 -4.36 -13.85 7.05
N THR A 91 -5.03 -13.25 8.04
CA THR A 91 -5.84 -14.01 9.01
C THR A 91 -7.21 -14.45 8.51
N ALA A 92 -7.62 -14.03 7.32
CA ALA A 92 -8.89 -14.46 6.73
C ALA A 92 -8.89 -15.96 6.43
N ASP A 93 -10.09 -16.54 6.37
CA ASP A 93 -10.29 -17.97 6.08
C ASP A 93 -9.69 -18.37 4.71
N ILE A 94 -9.04 -19.53 4.65
CA ILE A 94 -8.37 -20.03 3.46
C ILE A 94 -9.32 -20.26 2.26
N ASN A 95 -10.58 -20.60 2.52
CA ASN A 95 -11.55 -20.81 1.44
C ASN A 95 -11.98 -19.48 0.83
N TRP A 96 -12.04 -18.42 1.64
CA TRP A 96 -12.26 -17.08 1.10
C TRP A 96 -11.11 -16.66 0.20
N TRP A 97 -9.85 -16.85 0.61
CA TRP A 97 -8.69 -16.57 -0.23
C TRP A 97 -8.75 -17.28 -1.57
N LYS A 98 -9.09 -18.58 -1.57
CA LYS A 98 -9.24 -19.38 -2.80
C LYS A 98 -10.31 -18.79 -3.75
N GLN A 99 -11.42 -18.31 -3.20
CA GLN A 99 -12.52 -17.74 -4.00
C GLN A 99 -12.18 -16.36 -4.55
N ALA A 100 -11.52 -15.52 -3.74
CA ALA A 100 -11.19 -14.15 -4.10
C ALA A 100 -9.97 -14.05 -5.06
N LEU A 101 -9.15 -15.09 -5.12
CA LEU A 101 -7.86 -15.11 -5.82
C LEU A 101 -7.91 -14.64 -7.28
N PRO A 102 -8.97 -14.94 -8.11
CA PRO A 102 -9.04 -14.46 -9.49
C PRO A 102 -9.03 -12.93 -9.66
N ASN A 103 -9.37 -12.17 -8.62
CA ASN A 103 -9.36 -10.71 -8.65
C ASN A 103 -8.02 -10.09 -8.27
N PHE A 104 -7.07 -10.89 -7.75
CA PHE A 104 -5.80 -10.36 -7.28
C PHE A 104 -4.69 -10.48 -8.32
N ASP A 105 -3.99 -9.36 -8.55
CA ASP A 105 -2.76 -9.31 -9.33
C ASP A 105 -1.53 -9.50 -8.42
N GLU A 106 -1.56 -8.85 -7.26
CA GLU A 106 -0.49 -8.91 -6.26
C GLU A 106 -1.09 -8.90 -4.85
N ILE A 107 -0.55 -9.73 -3.97
CA ILE A 107 -0.87 -9.71 -2.54
C ILE A 107 0.40 -9.49 -1.75
N THR A 108 0.37 -8.53 -0.85
CA THR A 108 1.40 -8.32 0.16
C THR A 108 0.86 -8.77 1.51
N LEU A 109 1.40 -9.85 2.05
CA LEU A 109 1.09 -10.31 3.40
C LEU A 109 2.07 -9.73 4.41
N SER A 110 1.54 -9.08 5.44
CA SER A 110 2.33 -8.65 6.60
C SER A 110 2.32 -9.76 7.64
N LEU A 111 3.41 -10.50 7.75
CA LEU A 111 3.53 -11.60 8.70
C LEU A 111 3.94 -11.06 10.09
N HIS A 112 2.96 -10.95 10.96
CA HIS A 112 3.14 -10.48 12.34
C HIS A 112 3.47 -11.62 13.29
N PRO A 113 4.18 -11.38 14.42
CA PRO A 113 4.56 -12.42 15.38
C PRO A 113 3.38 -13.20 15.94
N HIS A 114 2.25 -12.54 16.12
CA HIS A 114 1.06 -13.08 16.80
C HIS A 114 0.12 -13.89 15.89
N VAL A 115 0.42 -13.94 14.59
CA VAL A 115 -0.42 -14.70 13.65
C VAL A 115 -0.06 -16.18 13.74
N ASP A 116 -1.07 -17.05 13.67
CA ASP A 116 -0.88 -18.50 13.60
C ASP A 116 -0.03 -18.85 12.35
N PHE A 117 1.15 -19.41 12.63
CA PHE A 117 2.14 -19.66 11.59
C PHE A 117 1.73 -20.79 10.64
N GLU A 118 1.01 -21.79 11.11
CA GLU A 118 0.52 -22.89 10.28
C GLU A 118 -0.58 -22.38 9.33
N HIS A 119 -1.54 -21.61 9.87
CA HIS A 119 -2.58 -20.99 9.08
C HIS A 119 -2.00 -20.09 7.97
N ILE A 120 -1.11 -19.16 8.34
CA ILE A 120 -0.56 -18.22 7.37
C ILE A 120 0.28 -18.91 6.30
N THR A 121 1.04 -19.96 6.65
CA THR A 121 1.81 -20.74 5.68
C THR A 121 0.89 -21.46 4.70
N SER A 122 -0.24 -21.96 5.16
CA SER A 122 -1.28 -22.55 4.31
C SER A 122 -1.90 -21.52 3.36
N VAL A 123 -2.20 -20.33 3.85
CA VAL A 123 -2.67 -19.20 3.01
C VAL A 123 -1.63 -18.81 1.97
N MET A 124 -0.36 -18.63 2.37
CA MET A 124 0.74 -18.32 1.45
C MET A 124 0.88 -19.37 0.35
N SER A 125 0.75 -20.66 0.67
CA SER A 125 0.84 -21.74 -0.28
C SER A 125 -0.27 -21.70 -1.32
N VAL A 126 -1.48 -21.27 -0.95
CA VAL A 126 -2.60 -21.06 -1.88
C VAL A 126 -2.34 -19.85 -2.78
N LEU A 127 -1.96 -18.71 -2.18
CA LEU A 127 -1.79 -17.45 -2.92
C LEU A 127 -0.66 -17.52 -3.93
N HIS A 128 0.48 -18.11 -3.55
CA HIS A 128 1.69 -18.20 -4.39
C HIS A 128 1.47 -18.92 -5.72
N THR A 129 0.43 -19.75 -5.84
CA THR A 129 0.17 -20.53 -7.06
C THR A 129 -0.46 -19.73 -8.21
N GLN A 130 -1.11 -18.60 -7.93
CA GLN A 130 -1.96 -17.90 -8.90
C GLN A 130 -1.78 -16.37 -8.94
N CYS A 131 -1.15 -15.77 -7.94
CA CYS A 131 -0.87 -14.34 -7.93
C CYS A 131 0.57 -14.07 -7.47
N LYS A 132 1.03 -12.84 -7.72
CA LYS A 132 2.31 -12.39 -7.18
C LYS A 132 2.17 -12.18 -5.69
N LEU A 133 2.83 -13.03 -4.90
CA LEU A 133 2.84 -12.95 -3.44
C LEU A 133 4.14 -12.32 -2.96
N LYS A 134 4.03 -11.27 -2.15
CA LYS A 134 5.11 -10.72 -1.34
C LYS A 134 4.79 -10.91 0.13
N VAL A 135 5.79 -11.26 0.90
CA VAL A 135 5.65 -11.42 2.36
C VAL A 135 6.56 -10.42 3.06
N LEU A 136 5.99 -9.50 3.80
CA LEU A 136 6.71 -8.60 4.68
C LEU A 136 6.75 -9.21 6.07
N LEU A 137 7.89 -9.75 6.45
CA LEU A 137 8.08 -10.34 7.77
C LEU A 137 8.42 -9.23 8.77
N VAL A 138 7.48 -8.88 9.61
CA VAL A 138 7.64 -7.79 10.60
C VAL A 138 8.58 -8.25 11.71
N MET A 139 9.63 -7.49 12.02
CA MET A 139 10.73 -7.84 12.90
C MET A 139 10.75 -7.01 14.20
N PRO A 140 9.81 -7.20 15.17
CA PRO A 140 9.91 -6.54 16.47
C PRO A 140 11.14 -7.04 17.24
N THR A 141 11.75 -6.16 18.01
CA THR A 141 12.96 -6.49 18.79
C THR A 141 12.72 -7.62 19.78
N GLU A 142 11.54 -7.65 20.41
CA GLU A 142 11.15 -8.61 21.45
C GLU A 142 10.95 -10.04 20.91
N THR A 143 10.65 -10.16 19.63
CA THR A 143 10.37 -11.45 18.97
C THR A 143 11.31 -11.69 17.78
N PHE A 144 12.43 -10.97 17.72
CA PHE A 144 13.32 -10.98 16.57
C PHE A 144 13.82 -12.40 16.22
N GLU A 145 14.26 -13.16 17.19
CA GLU A 145 14.77 -14.54 16.99
C GLU A 145 13.68 -15.48 16.46
N ILE A 146 12.44 -15.34 16.96
CA ILE A 146 11.29 -16.11 16.47
C ILE A 146 11.02 -15.77 15.01
N GLN A 147 11.05 -14.49 14.66
CA GLN A 147 10.84 -14.05 13.29
C GLN A 147 12.00 -14.44 12.38
N GLN A 148 13.22 -14.42 12.86
CA GLN A 148 14.39 -14.93 12.16
C GLN A 148 14.25 -16.43 11.83
N PHE A 149 13.77 -17.23 12.79
CA PHE A 149 13.46 -18.64 12.55
C PHE A 149 12.39 -18.79 11.45
N LYS A 150 11.26 -18.04 11.53
CA LYS A 150 10.21 -18.06 10.52
C LYS A 150 10.75 -17.66 9.13
N TYR A 151 11.60 -16.63 9.06
CA TYR A 151 12.28 -16.24 7.84
C TYR A 151 13.03 -17.38 7.19
N ASN A 152 13.89 -18.08 7.96
CA ASN A 152 14.68 -19.20 7.47
C ASN A 152 13.82 -20.38 6.96
N VAL A 153 12.63 -20.58 7.53
CA VAL A 153 11.68 -21.61 7.05
C VAL A 153 11.01 -21.21 5.75
N LEU A 154 10.81 -19.91 5.51
CA LEU A 154 9.97 -19.41 4.42
C LEU A 154 10.75 -18.94 3.20
N LYS A 155 11.97 -18.40 3.36
CA LYS A 155 12.73 -17.68 2.34
C LYS A 155 13.03 -18.49 1.06
N ASP A 156 13.16 -19.80 1.19
CA ASP A 156 13.44 -20.68 0.05
C ASP A 156 12.18 -21.04 -0.77
N ARG A 157 11.01 -20.71 -0.25
CA ARG A 157 9.70 -21.03 -0.87
C ARG A 157 8.93 -19.82 -1.33
N PHE A 158 9.14 -18.66 -0.72
CA PHE A 158 8.34 -17.46 -0.93
C PHE A 158 9.24 -16.21 -1.01
N ASP A 159 8.76 -15.17 -1.69
CA ASP A 159 9.40 -13.84 -1.68
C ASP A 159 9.15 -13.18 -0.32
N VAL A 160 10.08 -13.40 0.61
CA VAL A 160 10.00 -12.90 1.99
C VAL A 160 11.03 -11.81 2.20
N THR A 161 10.56 -10.64 2.62
CA THR A 161 11.42 -9.51 2.98
C THR A 161 11.28 -9.21 4.48
N PRO A 162 12.36 -9.29 5.26
CA PRO A 162 12.34 -8.81 6.64
C PRO A 162 12.09 -7.31 6.68
N GLN A 163 11.17 -6.88 7.55
CA GLN A 163 10.83 -5.47 7.72
C GLN A 163 11.17 -4.99 9.12
N MET A 164 12.20 -4.18 9.23
CA MET A 164 12.56 -3.51 10.47
C MET A 164 11.55 -2.41 10.79
N LEU A 165 11.26 -2.21 12.06
CA LEU A 165 10.26 -1.26 12.55
C LEU A 165 10.87 0.12 12.85
N TYR A 166 10.05 1.16 12.69
CA TYR A 166 10.38 2.54 13.01
C TYR A 166 9.64 3.02 14.26
N SER A 167 10.31 3.76 15.13
CA SER A 167 9.75 4.23 16.42
C SER A 167 8.75 5.39 16.29
N ASN A 168 8.70 6.09 15.17
CA ASN A 168 7.90 7.31 15.00
C ASN A 168 7.27 7.44 13.60
N PHE A 169 6.50 6.43 13.22
CA PHE A 169 5.84 6.40 11.91
C PHE A 169 4.96 7.64 11.62
N THR A 170 4.37 8.25 12.64
CA THR A 170 3.40 9.35 12.49
C THR A 170 4.00 10.76 12.46
N LYS A 171 5.26 10.93 12.86
CA LYS A 171 5.88 12.27 13.03
C LYS A 171 6.90 12.65 11.95
N GLY A 172 7.05 11.86 10.91
CA GLY A 172 7.99 12.15 9.82
C GLY A 172 9.48 12.01 10.18
N ASN A 173 9.79 11.69 11.41
CA ASN A 173 11.13 11.33 11.87
C ASN A 173 11.16 9.81 12.05
N ASN A 174 11.40 9.10 10.95
CA ASN A 174 11.52 7.64 10.97
C ASN A 174 12.85 7.27 11.64
N THR A 175 12.83 7.10 12.95
CA THR A 175 13.95 6.52 13.68
C THR A 175 13.66 5.05 13.86
N TYR A 176 14.56 4.18 13.45
CA TYR A 176 14.42 2.74 13.72
C TYR A 176 14.36 2.50 15.23
N ILE A 177 13.59 1.48 15.61
CA ILE A 177 13.63 0.95 16.99
C ILE A 177 15.06 0.53 17.30
N ASN A 178 15.44 0.55 18.57
CA ASN A 178 16.81 0.20 19.03
C ASN A 178 17.09 -1.29 18.83
N TYR A 179 17.48 -1.66 17.61
CA TYR A 179 18.00 -2.98 17.31
C TYR A 179 19.45 -3.09 17.76
N THR A 180 19.85 -4.28 18.19
CA THR A 180 21.25 -4.60 18.52
C THR A 180 22.11 -4.69 17.25
N ASP A 181 23.43 -4.57 17.39
CA ASP A 181 24.38 -4.75 16.29
C ASP A 181 24.26 -6.12 15.63
N ALA A 182 23.99 -7.17 16.42
CA ALA A 182 23.76 -8.52 15.90
C ALA A 182 22.51 -8.61 15.03
N GLN A 183 21.41 -7.98 15.44
CA GLN A 183 20.16 -7.90 14.66
C GLN A 183 20.35 -7.13 13.36
N TRP A 184 21.07 -6.01 13.38
CA TRP A 184 21.43 -5.28 12.17
C TRP A 184 22.35 -6.09 11.25
N THR A 185 23.38 -6.75 11.80
CA THR A 185 24.29 -7.59 11.01
C THR A 185 23.53 -8.70 10.29
N TRP A 186 22.62 -9.37 10.96
CA TRP A 186 21.77 -10.38 10.34
C TRP A 186 20.90 -9.78 9.24
N TYR A 187 20.21 -8.66 9.52
CA TYR A 187 19.34 -8.01 8.54
C TYR A 187 20.09 -7.65 7.24
N PHE A 188 21.28 -7.07 7.38
CA PHE A 188 22.10 -6.70 6.23
C PHE A 188 22.63 -7.91 5.46
N SER A 189 22.97 -9.00 6.15
CA SER A 189 23.42 -10.22 5.50
C SER A 189 22.31 -10.87 4.66
N GLU A 190 21.06 -10.83 5.13
CA GLU A 190 19.93 -11.45 4.44
C GLU A 190 19.36 -10.56 3.33
N THR A 191 19.34 -9.25 3.51
CA THR A 191 18.74 -8.33 2.53
C THR A 191 19.72 -7.80 1.50
N GLY A 192 21.03 -8.00 1.71
CA GLY A 192 22.08 -7.42 0.87
C GLY A 192 22.18 -5.88 0.98
N VAL A 193 21.36 -5.26 1.83
CA VAL A 193 21.43 -3.82 2.08
C VAL A 193 22.68 -3.55 2.90
N ASN A 194 23.65 -2.83 2.32
CA ASN A 194 24.85 -2.41 3.06
C ASN A 194 24.61 -1.01 3.64
N PRO A 195 24.55 -0.87 4.98
CA PRO A 195 24.32 0.43 5.61
C PRO A 195 25.44 1.43 5.34
N ASN A 196 26.63 0.93 4.99
CA ASN A 196 27.79 1.74 4.65
C ASN A 196 27.87 2.05 3.15
N ASN A 197 26.99 1.49 2.33
CA ASN A 197 26.91 1.77 0.91
C ASN A 197 25.97 2.95 0.68
N SER A 198 26.51 4.14 0.69
CA SER A 198 25.78 5.40 0.44
C SER A 198 25.02 5.38 -0.90
N PHE A 199 25.44 4.58 -1.87
CA PHE A 199 24.79 4.47 -3.18
C PHE A 199 23.42 3.77 -3.07
N ASP A 200 23.31 2.69 -2.30
CA ASP A 200 22.03 1.98 -2.11
C ASP A 200 21.05 2.83 -1.31
N ILE A 201 21.55 3.56 -0.30
CA ILE A 201 20.73 4.49 0.48
C ILE A 201 20.32 5.70 -0.37
N SER A 202 21.21 6.23 -1.21
CA SER A 202 20.95 7.43 -2.02
C SER A 202 19.84 7.25 -3.04
N ASN A 203 19.60 6.02 -3.49
CA ASN A 203 18.51 5.70 -4.40
C ASN A 203 17.17 5.46 -3.70
N THR A 204 17.16 5.34 -2.37
CA THR A 204 15.90 5.16 -1.65
C THR A 204 15.07 6.42 -1.69
N ILE A 205 13.74 6.24 -1.74
CA ILE A 205 12.78 7.34 -1.63
C ILE A 205 13.02 8.13 -0.35
N GLU A 206 13.40 7.46 0.73
CA GLU A 206 13.69 8.04 2.04
C GLU A 206 14.90 8.97 1.99
N PHE A 207 16.00 8.55 1.39
CA PHE A 207 17.20 9.38 1.24
C PHE A 207 16.91 10.63 0.40
N LYS A 208 16.24 10.46 -0.74
CA LYS A 208 15.84 11.57 -1.60
C LYS A 208 14.91 12.55 -0.88
N ARG A 209 14.01 12.03 -0.04
CA ARG A 209 13.13 12.84 0.81
C ARG A 209 13.93 13.65 1.83
N LEU A 210 14.85 13.01 2.56
CA LEU A 210 15.69 13.65 3.57
C LEU A 210 16.61 14.71 2.98
N ASN A 211 17.17 14.44 1.80
CA ASN A 211 18.05 15.37 1.09
C ASN A 211 17.31 16.40 0.22
N LYS A 212 15.97 16.43 0.30
CA LYS A 212 15.13 17.35 -0.49
C LYS A 212 15.31 17.25 -1.99
N GLU A 213 15.71 16.07 -2.50
CA GLU A 213 15.88 15.82 -3.93
C GLU A 213 14.55 15.62 -4.67
N ASN A 214 13.47 15.34 -3.93
CA ASN A 214 12.12 15.17 -4.47
C ASN A 214 11.39 16.51 -4.61
N ILE A 215 12.01 17.50 -5.25
CA ILE A 215 11.46 18.84 -5.45
C ILE A 215 10.69 18.87 -6.77
N TYR A 216 9.36 19.06 -6.68
CA TYR A 216 8.49 19.04 -7.84
C TYR A 216 7.58 20.29 -7.96
N LYS A 217 7.76 21.29 -7.11
CA LYS A 217 6.97 22.53 -7.20
C LYS A 217 7.15 23.16 -8.58
N GLY A 218 6.03 23.43 -9.23
CA GLY A 218 6.02 23.98 -10.58
C GLY A 218 6.05 22.95 -11.71
N ASN A 219 6.39 21.69 -11.44
CA ASN A 219 6.32 20.63 -12.45
C ASN A 219 4.88 20.20 -12.72
N LEU A 220 4.62 19.72 -13.94
CA LEU A 220 3.37 19.03 -14.23
C LEU A 220 3.36 17.67 -13.53
N CYS A 221 2.27 17.37 -12.81
CA CYS A 221 2.05 16.12 -12.09
C CYS A 221 0.79 15.43 -12.62
N TRP A 222 0.92 14.14 -12.94
CA TRP A 222 -0.19 13.31 -13.45
C TRP A 222 -1.06 12.71 -12.34
N ALA A 223 -0.74 12.95 -11.08
CA ALA A 223 -1.64 12.60 -9.97
C ALA A 223 -2.99 13.31 -10.14
N GLY A 224 -4.09 12.57 -10.04
CA GLY A 224 -5.44 12.99 -10.38
C GLY A 224 -5.89 12.62 -11.80
N HIS A 225 -4.94 12.36 -12.72
CA HIS A 225 -5.18 11.99 -14.12
C HIS A 225 -4.88 10.52 -14.41
N SER A 226 -3.77 9.96 -13.88
CA SER A 226 -3.38 8.57 -14.07
C SER A 226 -3.28 7.78 -12.75
N GLN A 227 -3.40 8.46 -11.64
CA GLN A 227 -3.50 7.86 -10.32
C GLN A 227 -4.21 8.75 -9.32
N ILE A 228 -4.86 8.14 -8.33
CA ILE A 228 -5.51 8.82 -7.20
C ILE A 228 -5.29 8.03 -5.90
N ILE A 229 -5.52 8.70 -4.78
CA ILE A 229 -5.75 8.01 -3.51
C ILE A 229 -7.21 8.17 -3.09
N ILE A 230 -7.72 7.18 -2.36
CA ILE A 230 -9.03 7.26 -1.71
C ILE A 230 -8.81 7.04 -0.22
N ASP A 231 -9.28 7.95 0.61
CA ASP A 231 -9.19 7.79 2.05
C ASP A 231 -10.33 6.92 2.60
N SER A 232 -10.26 6.60 3.88
CA SER A 232 -11.21 5.72 4.56
C SER A 232 -12.66 6.23 4.62
N TYR A 233 -12.88 7.49 4.26
CA TYR A 233 -14.23 8.08 4.16
C TYR A 233 -14.75 8.14 2.72
N GLY A 234 -14.01 7.57 1.76
CA GLY A 234 -14.36 7.57 0.35
C GLY A 234 -13.98 8.85 -0.41
N TRP A 235 -13.30 9.80 0.23
CA TRP A 235 -12.83 10.99 -0.45
C TRP A 235 -11.61 10.68 -1.32
N ALA A 236 -11.71 11.01 -2.58
CA ALA A 236 -10.63 10.87 -3.55
C ALA A 236 -9.77 12.14 -3.62
N PHE A 237 -8.46 11.96 -3.65
CA PHE A 237 -7.49 13.03 -3.82
C PHE A 237 -6.46 12.65 -4.87
N ARG A 238 -5.73 13.62 -5.41
CA ARG A 238 -4.65 13.39 -6.36
C ARG A 238 -3.53 12.53 -5.77
N GLY A 239 -3.27 12.66 -4.48
CA GLY A 239 -2.25 11.92 -3.75
C GLY A 239 -2.33 12.19 -2.25
N TRP A 240 -1.52 11.49 -1.47
CA TRP A 240 -1.42 11.67 -0.01
C TRP A 240 -0.91 13.06 0.38
N CYS A 241 -0.27 13.77 -0.53
CA CYS A 241 0.09 15.17 -0.35
C CYS A 241 -1.14 16.08 -0.19
N LYS A 242 -2.35 15.59 -0.53
CA LYS A 242 -3.62 16.32 -0.50
C LYS A 242 -3.49 17.73 -1.09
N ALA A 243 -2.71 17.83 -2.18
CA ALA A 243 -2.55 19.08 -2.91
C ALA A 243 -3.86 19.41 -3.62
N ASN A 244 -4.39 20.59 -3.34
CA ASN A 244 -5.71 21.06 -3.82
C ASN A 244 -6.91 20.33 -3.15
N THR A 245 -8.11 20.65 -3.64
CA THR A 245 -9.37 20.06 -3.16
C THR A 245 -9.50 18.58 -3.52
N ALA A 246 -10.39 17.88 -2.83
CA ALA A 246 -10.80 16.54 -3.20
C ALA A 246 -11.36 16.50 -4.63
N LEU A 247 -11.19 15.37 -5.27
CA LEU A 247 -11.74 15.06 -6.60
C LEU A 247 -13.20 14.60 -6.54
N GLY A 248 -13.76 14.50 -5.34
CA GLY A 248 -15.10 14.00 -5.05
C GLY A 248 -15.07 12.83 -4.09
N ASN A 249 -16.22 12.24 -3.86
CA ASN A 249 -16.37 11.05 -3.01
C ASN A 249 -16.86 9.87 -3.87
N VAL A 250 -16.21 8.72 -3.72
CA VAL A 250 -16.54 7.54 -4.52
C VAL A 250 -17.86 6.89 -4.09
N TYR A 251 -18.29 7.09 -2.85
CA TYR A 251 -19.50 6.46 -2.31
C TYR A 251 -20.79 7.16 -2.78
N ASP A 252 -20.72 8.44 -3.07
CA ASP A 252 -21.87 9.26 -3.54
C ASP A 252 -21.81 9.58 -5.04
N LYS A 253 -20.90 8.95 -5.77
CA LYS A 253 -20.71 9.10 -7.22
C LYS A 253 -20.33 10.52 -7.67
N THR A 254 -19.66 11.29 -6.81
CA THR A 254 -19.18 12.65 -7.17
C THR A 254 -17.72 12.67 -7.63
N LEU A 255 -17.07 11.51 -7.80
CA LEU A 255 -15.69 11.45 -8.30
C LEU A 255 -15.60 12.05 -9.71
N LEU A 256 -14.69 13.02 -9.87
CA LEU A 256 -14.32 13.61 -11.16
C LEU A 256 -12.79 13.61 -11.28
N LEU A 257 -12.28 12.80 -12.18
CA LEU A 257 -10.84 12.73 -12.45
C LEU A 257 -10.37 13.97 -13.25
N ASP A 258 -9.14 14.38 -13.01
CA ASP A 258 -8.50 15.39 -13.82
C ASP A 258 -8.30 14.88 -15.26
N ARG A 259 -8.74 15.64 -16.25
CA ARG A 259 -8.58 15.28 -17.67
C ARG A 259 -7.17 15.57 -18.22
N LYS A 260 -6.34 16.25 -17.44
CA LYS A 260 -4.96 16.61 -17.78
C LYS A 260 -4.11 16.78 -16.52
N PRO A 261 -2.78 16.62 -16.64
CA PRO A 261 -1.89 16.86 -15.51
C PRO A 261 -1.99 18.30 -15.02
N ARG A 262 -1.69 18.51 -13.74
CA ARG A 262 -1.73 19.83 -13.10
C ARG A 262 -0.37 20.22 -12.54
N VAL A 263 -0.15 21.51 -12.42
CA VAL A 263 1.06 22.06 -11.79
C VAL A 263 1.10 21.66 -10.31
N CYS A 264 2.20 21.06 -9.89
CA CYS A 264 2.41 20.64 -8.51
C CYS A 264 2.63 21.86 -7.60
N PRO A 265 1.79 22.10 -6.58
CA PRO A 265 1.97 23.22 -5.65
C PRO A 265 2.90 22.89 -4.49
N LYS A 266 3.22 21.60 -4.28
CA LYS A 266 4.03 21.13 -3.15
C LYS A 266 5.50 21.19 -3.49
N LEU A 267 6.30 21.68 -2.53
CA LEU A 267 7.75 21.74 -2.70
C LEU A 267 8.35 20.33 -2.77
N ILE A 268 7.96 19.47 -1.85
CA ILE A 268 8.51 18.12 -1.70
C ILE A 268 7.39 17.10 -1.80
N CYS A 269 7.65 15.99 -2.50
CA CYS A 269 6.80 14.81 -2.53
C CYS A 269 7.30 13.81 -1.49
N THR A 270 6.47 13.43 -0.52
CA THR A 270 6.88 12.67 0.67
C THR A 270 6.38 11.24 0.72
N ASN A 271 5.47 10.86 -0.17
CA ASN A 271 4.87 9.52 -0.17
C ASN A 271 5.31 8.73 -1.40
N GLY A 272 5.58 7.42 -1.22
CA GLY A 272 6.05 6.54 -2.29
C GLY A 272 5.05 6.41 -3.44
N PHE A 273 3.76 6.29 -3.14
CA PHE A 273 2.72 6.24 -4.16
C PHE A 273 2.61 7.57 -4.93
N ASP A 274 2.71 8.71 -4.24
CA ASP A 274 2.71 10.02 -4.90
C ASP A 274 3.94 10.20 -5.81
N LEU A 275 5.08 9.60 -5.44
CA LEU A 275 6.32 9.66 -6.22
C LEU A 275 6.24 8.83 -7.51
N SER A 276 5.42 7.78 -7.56
CA SER A 276 5.22 6.97 -8.77
C SER A 276 4.45 7.73 -9.87
N ALA A 277 3.67 8.75 -9.52
CA ALA A 277 3.02 9.59 -10.52
C ALA A 277 4.05 10.24 -11.44
N LYS A 278 3.82 10.16 -12.76
CA LYS A 278 4.65 10.86 -13.74
C LYS A 278 4.72 12.35 -13.42
N LYS A 279 5.93 12.90 -13.52
CA LYS A 279 6.20 14.33 -13.37
C LYS A 279 7.08 14.79 -14.53
N SER A 280 6.81 15.96 -15.08
CA SER A 280 7.64 16.57 -16.10
C SER A 280 7.90 18.03 -15.77
N GLN A 281 9.05 18.54 -16.17
CA GLN A 281 9.30 19.99 -16.11
C GLN A 281 8.23 20.69 -16.94
N GLY A 282 7.53 21.64 -16.32
CA GLY A 282 6.63 22.52 -17.05
C GLY A 282 7.45 23.40 -17.97
N SER A 283 7.30 23.27 -19.28
CA SER A 283 7.74 24.33 -20.16
C SER A 283 6.78 25.51 -19.94
N TRP A 284 7.22 26.48 -19.17
CA TRP A 284 6.54 27.75 -19.09
C TRP A 284 6.75 28.46 -20.43
N GLY A 285 5.89 28.20 -21.39
CA GLY A 285 5.72 29.10 -22.51
C GLY A 285 5.07 30.38 -21.95
N PHE A 286 5.86 31.37 -21.66
CA PHE A 286 5.36 32.73 -21.60
C PHE A 286 4.92 33.10 -23.03
N SER A 287 3.63 33.04 -23.28
CA SER A 287 2.99 33.73 -24.41
C SER A 287 2.09 34.83 -23.86
#